data_782b20082cd94d95826c8de7bb431724
#
_entry.id   782b20082cd94d95826c8de7bb431724
#
_cell.length_a   1.000
_cell.length_b   1.000
_cell.length_c   1.000
_cell.angle_alpha   90.00
_cell.angle_beta   90.00
_cell.angle_gamma   90.00
#
_symmetry.space_group_name_H-M   'P 1'
#
loop_
_entity.id
_entity.type
_entity.pdbx_description
1 polymer ?
#
loop_
_entity_poly.entity_id
_entity_poly.type
_entity_poly.pdbx_seq_one_letter_code
_entity_poly.pdbx_strand_id
1 'polypeptide(L)'
;IRCLYCHNPETWKVCNNCLLCVDKCKGNALSIVDNKVVWDEKKCIYCDTCIHICENHSSPRVKEMDVDEVYNKIIENVPFIRGVTFSGGECTLQEKFLIPLLKKLKKDNLSVFLDSNGMILFEEKEELVSLIDGVMLDVKAWDDDIYHKLTSFSNANVKKNLKYLYSINKLEEIRIVNVP
;
A
#
# COMPACT_ATOMS: atom_id res chain seq x y z
N ILE A 1 7.66 -6.88 -1.15
CA ILE A 1 8.46 -7.62 -0.16
C ILE A 1 7.55 -8.22 0.90
N ARG A 2 8.01 -9.28 1.55
CA ARG A 2 7.27 -9.99 2.60
C ARG A 2 8.06 -9.96 3.89
N CYS A 3 8.06 -8.80 4.56
CA CYS A 3 8.81 -8.63 5.80
C CYS A 3 8.31 -9.56 6.89
N LEU A 4 9.22 -10.19 7.64
CA LEU A 4 8.87 -11.08 8.75
C LEU A 4 8.03 -10.38 9.84
N TYR A 5 8.18 -9.05 9.97
CA TYR A 5 7.46 -8.21 10.92
C TYR A 5 6.38 -7.34 10.26
N CYS A 6 5.79 -7.79 9.14
CA CYS A 6 4.75 -7.03 8.47
C CYS A 6 3.53 -6.86 9.37
N HIS A 7 3.08 -5.61 9.55
CA HIS A 7 1.88 -5.33 10.33
C HIS A 7 0.58 -5.68 9.58
N ASN A 8 0.63 -5.70 8.23
CA ASN A 8 -0.52 -5.93 7.38
C ASN A 8 -0.25 -7.06 6.37
N PRO A 9 0.05 -8.28 6.83
CA PRO A 9 0.37 -9.41 5.93
C PRO A 9 -0.81 -9.78 5.02
N GLU A 10 -2.03 -9.42 5.39
CA GLU A 10 -3.24 -9.62 4.61
C GLU A 10 -3.29 -8.79 3.32
N THR A 11 -2.39 -7.81 3.16
CA THR A 11 -2.25 -7.03 1.92
C THR A 11 -1.36 -7.70 0.86
N TRP A 12 -0.72 -8.82 1.20
CA TRP A 12 0.22 -9.50 0.29
C TRP A 12 -0.48 -10.23 -0.84
N LYS A 13 -1.71 -10.66 -0.63
CA LYS A 13 -2.49 -11.45 -1.58
C LYS A 13 -3.93 -10.97 -1.65
N VAL A 14 -4.53 -11.15 -2.80
CA VAL A 14 -5.97 -10.95 -2.99
C VAL A 14 -6.73 -12.15 -2.40
N CYS A 15 -7.92 -11.91 -1.86
CA CYS A 15 -8.81 -12.96 -1.38
C CYS A 15 -9.10 -13.98 -2.50
N ASN A 16 -8.88 -15.27 -2.22
CA ASN A 16 -9.12 -16.36 -3.16
C ASN A 16 -10.54 -16.94 -3.08
N ASN A 17 -11.41 -16.31 -2.28
CA ASN A 17 -12.79 -16.72 -2.08
C ASN A 17 -12.97 -18.17 -1.59
N CYS A 18 -12.09 -18.66 -0.71
CA CYS A 18 -12.19 -19.99 -0.12
C CYS A 18 -13.36 -20.14 0.87
N LEU A 19 -14.06 -19.06 1.20
CA LEU A 19 -15.28 -18.96 2.03
C LEU A 19 -15.08 -19.27 3.53
N LEU A 20 -13.93 -19.76 3.97
CA LEU A 20 -13.67 -20.21 5.35
C LEU A 20 -13.98 -19.16 6.42
N CYS A 21 -13.88 -17.87 6.07
CA CYS A 21 -14.11 -16.78 7.02
C CYS A 21 -15.59 -16.39 7.18
N VAL A 22 -16.47 -16.80 6.27
CA VAL A 22 -17.86 -16.33 6.26
C VAL A 22 -18.60 -16.78 7.52
N ASP A 23 -18.60 -18.09 7.81
CA ASP A 23 -19.26 -18.66 8.97
C ASP A 23 -18.59 -18.29 10.31
N LYS A 24 -17.37 -17.80 10.27
CA LYS A 24 -16.60 -17.38 11.45
C LYS A 24 -16.71 -15.87 11.72
N CYS A 25 -17.42 -15.14 10.88
CA CYS A 25 -17.57 -13.69 11.05
C CYS A 25 -18.48 -13.35 12.23
N LYS A 26 -17.89 -12.87 13.32
CA LYS A 26 -18.62 -12.53 14.57
C LYS A 26 -19.65 -11.41 14.37
N GLY A 27 -19.42 -10.50 13.42
CA GLY A 27 -20.33 -9.40 13.10
C GLY A 27 -21.34 -9.74 12.01
N ASN A 28 -21.35 -10.97 11.48
CA ASN A 28 -22.14 -11.35 10.30
C ASN A 28 -21.98 -10.36 9.12
N ALA A 29 -20.78 -9.81 9.00
CA ALA A 29 -20.43 -8.81 7.98
C ALA A 29 -19.93 -9.43 6.67
N LEU A 30 -19.82 -10.74 6.59
CA LEU A 30 -19.40 -11.46 5.39
C LEU A 30 -20.57 -12.30 4.87
N SER A 31 -20.77 -12.24 3.56
CA SER A 31 -21.79 -13.04 2.85
C SER A 31 -21.18 -13.64 1.58
N ILE A 32 -21.90 -14.54 0.96
CA ILE A 32 -21.50 -15.17 -0.30
C ILE A 32 -22.46 -14.67 -1.40
N VAL A 33 -21.89 -14.03 -2.41
CA VAL A 33 -22.63 -13.60 -3.62
C VAL A 33 -21.82 -14.07 -4.82
N ASP A 34 -22.45 -14.79 -5.74
CA ASP A 34 -21.82 -15.34 -6.95
C ASP A 34 -20.48 -16.07 -6.68
N ASN A 35 -20.49 -16.91 -5.63
CA ASN A 35 -19.31 -17.63 -5.16
C ASN A 35 -18.11 -16.77 -4.73
N LYS A 36 -18.36 -15.50 -4.39
CA LYS A 36 -17.38 -14.56 -3.86
C LYS A 36 -17.76 -14.14 -2.46
N VAL A 37 -16.74 -13.89 -1.63
CA VAL A 37 -16.94 -13.28 -0.31
C VAL A 37 -17.20 -11.79 -0.48
N VAL A 38 -18.34 -11.34 0.00
CA VAL A 38 -18.72 -9.91 0.00
C VAL A 38 -18.70 -9.39 1.44
N TRP A 39 -18.10 -8.23 1.62
CA TRP A 39 -17.98 -7.55 2.90
C TRP A 39 -18.94 -6.37 3.04
N ASP A 40 -19.72 -6.40 4.10
CA ASP A 40 -20.56 -5.29 4.55
C ASP A 40 -19.86 -4.51 5.68
N GLU A 41 -19.30 -3.36 5.34
CA GLU A 41 -18.59 -2.50 6.28
C GLU A 41 -19.44 -2.06 7.46
N LYS A 42 -20.76 -1.83 7.24
CA LYS A 42 -21.68 -1.34 8.29
C LYS A 42 -21.93 -2.38 9.38
N LYS A 43 -21.81 -3.66 9.06
CA LYS A 43 -21.95 -4.78 10.02
C LYS A 43 -20.62 -5.19 10.64
N CYS A 44 -19.50 -4.74 10.08
CA CYS A 44 -18.18 -5.14 10.52
C CYS A 44 -17.85 -4.56 11.90
N ILE A 45 -17.46 -5.41 12.83
CA ILE A 45 -17.02 -5.03 14.19
C ILE A 45 -15.49 -4.99 14.30
N TYR A 46 -14.77 -5.11 13.19
CA TYR A 46 -13.31 -5.03 13.09
C TYR A 46 -12.56 -5.98 14.05
N CYS A 47 -13.08 -7.18 14.27
CA CYS A 47 -12.50 -8.18 15.19
C CYS A 47 -11.35 -9.00 14.60
N ASP A 48 -10.99 -8.79 13.36
CA ASP A 48 -9.88 -9.41 12.59
C ASP A 48 -9.94 -10.95 12.46
N THR A 49 -11.02 -11.58 12.92
CA THR A 49 -11.18 -13.04 12.82
C THR A 49 -10.96 -13.54 11.39
N CYS A 50 -11.50 -12.85 10.39
CA CYS A 50 -11.35 -13.21 8.97
C CYS A 50 -9.89 -13.16 8.49
N ILE A 51 -9.06 -12.29 9.05
CA ILE A 51 -7.63 -12.19 8.75
C ILE A 51 -6.87 -13.33 9.43
N HIS A 52 -7.12 -13.56 10.72
CA HIS A 52 -6.39 -14.55 11.51
C HIS A 52 -6.61 -16.00 11.04
N ILE A 53 -7.80 -16.33 10.53
CA ILE A 53 -8.10 -17.68 10.04
C ILE A 53 -7.74 -17.89 8.56
N CYS A 54 -7.29 -16.84 7.85
CA CYS A 54 -7.03 -16.91 6.43
C CYS A 54 -5.70 -17.59 6.13
N GLU A 55 -5.73 -18.83 5.66
CA GLU A 55 -4.55 -19.57 5.24
C GLU A 55 -3.82 -18.91 4.04
N ASN A 56 -4.54 -18.09 3.26
CA ASN A 56 -3.97 -17.34 2.14
C ASN A 56 -3.32 -16.00 2.54
N HIS A 57 -3.33 -15.66 3.84
CA HIS A 57 -2.86 -14.34 4.32
C HIS A 57 -3.44 -13.17 3.52
N SER A 58 -4.76 -13.13 3.36
CA SER A 58 -5.48 -12.07 2.68
C SER A 58 -6.68 -11.60 3.51
N SER A 59 -7.27 -10.48 3.13
CA SER A 59 -8.48 -9.96 3.76
C SER A 59 -9.64 -9.93 2.76
N PRO A 60 -10.85 -10.33 3.14
CA PRO A 60 -12.05 -10.08 2.36
C PRO A 60 -12.54 -8.63 2.48
N ARG A 61 -11.99 -7.86 3.44
CA ARG A 61 -12.35 -6.46 3.70
C ARG A 61 -11.65 -5.52 2.72
N VAL A 62 -11.94 -5.67 1.45
CA VAL A 62 -11.41 -4.83 0.37
C VAL A 62 -12.57 -4.28 -0.45
N LYS A 63 -12.37 -3.09 -1.00
CA LYS A 63 -13.24 -2.48 -2.00
C LYS A 63 -12.42 -2.24 -3.25
N GLU A 64 -12.90 -2.78 -4.38
CA GLU A 64 -12.39 -2.35 -5.68
C GLU A 64 -12.94 -0.96 -5.97
N MET A 65 -12.06 -0.06 -6.33
CA MET A 65 -12.40 1.33 -6.62
C MET A 65 -11.66 1.78 -7.88
N ASP A 66 -12.34 2.50 -8.74
CA ASP A 66 -11.70 3.14 -9.87
C ASP A 66 -11.06 4.49 -9.48
N VAL A 67 -10.39 5.12 -10.46
CA VAL A 67 -9.67 6.38 -10.26
C VAL A 67 -10.61 7.51 -9.83
N ASP A 68 -11.81 7.54 -10.41
CA ASP A 68 -12.78 8.60 -10.13
C ASP A 68 -13.41 8.45 -8.75
N GLU A 69 -13.69 7.23 -8.34
CA GLU A 69 -14.21 6.93 -7.00
C GLU A 69 -13.20 7.32 -5.92
N VAL A 70 -11.90 6.96 -6.10
CA VAL A 70 -10.86 7.35 -5.14
C VAL A 70 -10.64 8.85 -5.15
N TYR A 71 -10.57 9.48 -6.33
CA TYR A 71 -10.45 10.92 -6.46
C TYR A 71 -11.58 11.65 -5.73
N ASN A 72 -12.84 11.27 -5.94
CA ASN A 72 -14.00 11.93 -5.30
C ASN A 72 -13.92 11.82 -3.77
N LYS A 73 -13.51 10.66 -3.22
CA LYS A 73 -13.28 10.51 -1.77
C LYS A 73 -12.19 11.43 -1.22
N ILE A 74 -11.13 11.66 -2.00
CA ILE A 74 -10.07 12.60 -1.60
C ILE A 74 -10.61 14.04 -1.62
N ILE A 75 -11.33 14.42 -2.67
CA ILE A 75 -11.86 15.78 -2.83
C ILE A 75 -12.85 16.17 -1.73
N GLU A 76 -13.65 15.25 -1.23
CA GLU A 76 -14.52 15.48 -0.07
C GLU A 76 -13.74 15.98 1.18
N ASN A 77 -12.44 15.66 1.26
CA ASN A 77 -11.59 16.01 2.38
C ASN A 77 -10.69 17.24 2.13
N VAL A 78 -10.66 17.79 0.92
CA VAL A 78 -9.80 18.93 0.55
C VAL A 78 -9.88 20.12 1.51
N PRO A 79 -11.04 20.48 2.12
CA PRO A 79 -11.07 21.55 3.12
C PRO A 79 -10.20 21.32 4.35
N PHE A 80 -9.80 20.07 4.61
CA PHE A 80 -9.07 19.65 5.80
C PHE A 80 -7.67 19.13 5.53
N ILE A 81 -7.30 18.88 4.26
CA ILE A 81 -6.02 18.28 3.86
C ILE A 81 -5.24 19.19 2.91
N ARG A 82 -3.91 19.09 2.93
CA ARG A 82 -3.02 19.77 1.97
C ARG A 82 -2.43 18.82 0.94
N GLY A 83 -2.57 17.52 1.16
CA GLY A 83 -2.02 16.50 0.31
C GLY A 83 -2.42 15.11 0.74
N VAL A 84 -1.95 14.14 0.02
CA VAL A 84 -2.22 12.72 0.23
C VAL A 84 -0.94 11.91 0.20
N THR A 85 -0.92 10.84 0.98
CA THR A 85 0.13 9.84 0.94
C THR A 85 -0.45 8.52 0.44
N PHE A 86 0.16 7.95 -0.59
CA PHE A 86 -0.19 6.62 -1.07
C PHE A 86 0.73 5.59 -0.44
N SER A 87 0.14 4.62 0.22
CA SER A 87 0.78 3.49 0.88
C SER A 87 0.11 2.18 0.44
N GLY A 88 0.23 1.12 1.21
CA GLY A 88 -0.46 -0.15 0.97
C GLY A 88 0.47 -1.33 1.17
N GLY A 89 0.40 -2.36 0.30
CA GLY A 89 1.45 -3.36 0.18
C GLY A 89 2.70 -2.74 -0.46
N GLU A 90 2.56 -2.30 -1.71
CA GLU A 90 3.50 -1.43 -2.43
C GLU A 90 2.72 -0.66 -3.49
N CYS A 91 2.53 0.63 -3.27
CA CYS A 91 1.69 1.47 -4.13
C CYS A 91 2.25 1.60 -5.56
N THR A 92 3.57 1.58 -5.73
CA THR A 92 4.22 1.72 -7.04
C THR A 92 3.93 0.56 -8.01
N LEU A 93 3.45 -0.59 -7.50
CA LEU A 93 2.99 -1.70 -8.35
C LEU A 93 1.70 -1.38 -9.09
N GLN A 94 0.95 -0.37 -8.65
CA GLN A 94 -0.31 0.07 -9.25
C GLN A 94 -0.13 1.35 -10.09
N GLU A 95 0.98 1.49 -10.78
CA GLU A 95 1.33 2.69 -11.56
C GLU A 95 0.24 3.09 -12.56
N LYS A 96 -0.39 2.10 -13.23
CA LYS A 96 -1.49 2.35 -14.18
C LYS A 96 -2.72 3.01 -13.54
N PHE A 97 -2.93 2.76 -12.26
CA PHE A 97 -3.97 3.40 -11.46
C PHE A 97 -3.49 4.73 -10.90
N LEU A 98 -2.26 4.77 -10.38
CA LEU A 98 -1.72 5.97 -9.73
C LEU A 98 -1.60 7.14 -10.70
N ILE A 99 -0.97 6.97 -11.87
CA ILE A 99 -0.68 8.08 -12.78
C ILE A 99 -1.93 8.91 -13.14
N PRO A 100 -3.06 8.31 -13.58
CA PRO A 100 -4.27 9.08 -13.84
C PRO A 100 -4.81 9.80 -12.60
N LEU A 101 -4.76 9.16 -11.43
CA LEU A 101 -5.21 9.74 -10.17
C LEU A 101 -4.34 10.94 -9.79
N LEU A 102 -3.00 10.79 -9.83
CA LEU A 102 -2.06 11.85 -9.50
C LEU A 102 -2.22 13.07 -10.41
N LYS A 103 -2.45 12.86 -11.72
CA LYS A 103 -2.74 13.96 -12.67
C LYS A 103 -3.98 14.76 -12.28
N LYS A 104 -5.00 14.12 -11.72
CA LYS A 104 -6.18 14.81 -11.19
C LYS A 104 -5.84 15.60 -9.94
N LEU A 105 -5.19 14.99 -8.96
CA LEU A 105 -4.82 15.62 -7.69
C LEU A 105 -3.89 16.83 -7.87
N LYS A 106 -2.96 16.77 -8.82
CA LYS A 106 -2.08 17.90 -9.13
C LYS A 106 -2.84 19.11 -9.72
N LYS A 107 -3.97 18.91 -10.42
CA LYS A 107 -4.82 20.01 -10.87
C LYS A 107 -5.48 20.73 -9.71
N ASP A 108 -5.74 20.04 -8.61
CA ASP A 108 -6.32 20.61 -7.38
C ASP A 108 -5.25 21.14 -6.41
N ASN A 109 -3.98 21.22 -6.85
CA ASN A 109 -2.84 21.68 -6.06
C ASN A 109 -2.60 20.89 -4.77
N LEU A 110 -2.96 19.61 -4.75
CA LEU A 110 -2.67 18.73 -3.62
C LEU A 110 -1.24 18.20 -3.72
N SER A 111 -0.54 18.20 -2.58
CA SER A 111 0.74 17.51 -2.46
C SER A 111 0.55 16.00 -2.48
N VAL A 112 1.46 15.31 -3.13
CA VAL A 112 1.42 13.85 -3.30
C VAL A 112 2.70 13.21 -2.81
N PHE A 113 2.60 12.32 -1.83
CA PHE A 113 3.71 11.54 -1.31
C PHE A 113 3.47 10.05 -1.52
N LEU A 114 4.56 9.32 -1.74
CA LEU A 114 4.54 7.86 -1.76
C LEU A 114 5.26 7.29 -0.55
N ASP A 115 4.64 6.30 0.09
CA ASP A 115 5.25 5.46 1.11
C ASP A 115 5.64 4.14 0.43
N SER A 116 6.94 3.95 0.17
CA SER A 116 7.45 2.88 -0.68
C SER A 116 8.53 2.06 -0.01
N ASN A 117 8.51 0.76 -0.27
CA ASN A 117 9.58 -0.16 0.14
C ASN A 117 10.83 -0.08 -0.76
N GLY A 118 10.82 0.75 -1.79
CA GLY A 118 11.96 1.04 -2.65
C GLY A 118 12.45 -0.11 -3.54
N MET A 119 11.66 -1.15 -3.75
CA MET A 119 12.06 -2.28 -4.60
C MET A 119 12.01 -1.98 -6.09
N ILE A 120 11.15 -1.06 -6.51
CA ILE A 120 11.09 -0.56 -7.90
C ILE A 120 12.05 0.61 -8.04
N LEU A 121 12.82 0.65 -9.12
CA LEU A 121 13.73 1.77 -9.39
C LEU A 121 12.94 2.99 -9.84
N PHE A 122 12.98 4.07 -9.05
CA PHE A 122 12.30 5.33 -9.38
C PHE A 122 12.92 6.04 -10.58
N GLU A 123 14.21 5.83 -10.85
CA GLU A 123 14.88 6.37 -12.04
C GLU A 123 14.30 5.86 -13.37
N GLU A 124 13.61 4.70 -13.33
CA GLU A 124 12.92 4.10 -14.49
C GLU A 124 11.45 4.54 -14.59
N LYS A 125 10.97 5.39 -13.67
CA LYS A 125 9.57 5.80 -13.51
C LYS A 125 9.38 7.30 -13.68
N GLU A 126 9.90 7.86 -14.78
CA GLU A 126 9.96 9.30 -15.02
C GLU A 126 8.60 9.98 -14.87
N GLU A 127 7.53 9.43 -15.47
CA GLU A 127 6.19 9.99 -15.39
C GLU A 127 5.67 10.01 -13.96
N LEU A 128 5.81 8.90 -13.23
CA LEU A 128 5.40 8.81 -11.82
C LEU A 128 6.17 9.83 -10.97
N VAL A 129 7.49 9.87 -11.13
CA VAL A 129 8.37 10.79 -10.38
C VAL A 129 8.03 12.25 -10.66
N SER A 130 7.62 12.60 -11.88
CA SER A 130 7.22 13.97 -12.21
C SER A 130 5.96 14.44 -11.51
N LEU A 131 5.07 13.51 -11.13
CA LEU A 131 3.76 13.78 -10.53
C LEU A 131 3.75 13.79 -9.00
N ILE A 132 4.78 13.28 -8.34
CA ILE A 132 4.85 13.24 -6.88
C ILE A 132 5.67 14.40 -6.33
N ASP A 133 5.44 14.78 -5.09
CA ASP A 133 6.22 15.79 -4.37
C ASP A 133 7.37 15.16 -3.58
N GLY A 134 7.20 13.94 -3.09
CA GLY A 134 8.26 13.22 -2.40
C GLY A 134 7.95 11.76 -2.12
N VAL A 135 8.97 11.06 -1.65
CA VAL A 135 8.90 9.64 -1.27
C VAL A 135 9.40 9.47 0.16
N MET A 136 8.60 8.82 0.98
CA MET A 136 9.01 8.25 2.25
C MET A 136 9.54 6.84 1.97
N LEU A 137 10.85 6.66 2.10
CA LEU A 137 11.53 5.44 1.67
C LEU A 137 11.81 4.52 2.86
N ASP A 138 11.26 3.31 2.80
CA ASP A 138 11.51 2.27 3.78
C ASP A 138 12.88 1.61 3.59
N VAL A 139 13.78 1.75 4.55
CA VAL A 139 15.06 1.05 4.63
C VAL A 139 14.97 0.02 5.75
N LYS A 140 14.66 -1.22 5.42
CA LYS A 140 14.41 -2.29 6.43
C LYS A 140 15.69 -2.76 7.12
N ALA A 141 16.83 -2.71 6.44
CA ALA A 141 18.18 -2.83 6.99
C ALA A 141 19.19 -2.26 5.98
N TRP A 142 20.33 -1.75 6.48
CA TRP A 142 21.41 -1.26 5.61
C TRP A 142 22.33 -2.39 5.13
N ASP A 143 22.61 -3.35 6.00
CA ASP A 143 23.32 -4.58 5.66
C ASP A 143 22.45 -5.47 4.78
N ASP A 144 22.98 -5.96 3.66
CA ASP A 144 22.19 -6.72 2.68
C ASP A 144 21.83 -8.13 3.17
N ASP A 145 22.69 -8.76 3.96
CA ASP A 145 22.41 -10.07 4.52
C ASP A 145 21.29 -10.00 5.57
N ILE A 146 21.31 -8.96 6.39
CA ILE A 146 20.21 -8.67 7.34
C ILE A 146 18.93 -8.33 6.58
N TYR A 147 19.02 -7.48 5.56
CA TYR A 147 17.87 -7.11 4.74
C TYR A 147 17.26 -8.35 4.08
N HIS A 148 18.09 -9.24 3.53
CA HIS A 148 17.62 -10.48 2.92
C HIS A 148 16.94 -11.41 3.92
N LYS A 149 17.48 -11.56 5.13
CA LYS A 149 16.83 -12.33 6.21
C LYS A 149 15.47 -11.78 6.59
N LEU A 150 15.32 -10.46 6.62
CA LEU A 150 14.07 -9.78 7.00
C LEU A 150 13.01 -9.76 5.89
N THR A 151 13.42 -9.73 4.62
CA THR A 151 12.52 -9.41 3.49
C THR A 151 12.52 -10.46 2.39
N SER A 152 13.52 -11.34 2.36
CA SER A 152 13.86 -12.30 1.27
C SER A 152 14.30 -11.63 -0.03
N PHE A 153 14.74 -10.36 0.02
CA PHE A 153 15.21 -9.59 -1.15
C PHE A 153 16.52 -8.85 -0.81
N SER A 154 17.25 -8.40 -1.83
CA SER A 154 18.40 -7.51 -1.67
C SER A 154 17.95 -6.05 -1.52
N ASN A 155 18.71 -5.24 -0.78
CA ASN A 155 18.49 -3.80 -0.63
C ASN A 155 19.16 -2.95 -1.72
N ALA A 156 19.71 -3.56 -2.76
CA ALA A 156 20.44 -2.83 -3.81
C ALA A 156 19.60 -1.73 -4.46
N ASN A 157 18.32 -2.02 -4.79
CA ASN A 157 17.41 -1.04 -5.36
C ASN A 157 17.06 0.07 -4.38
N VAL A 158 16.87 -0.27 -3.09
CA VAL A 158 16.61 0.72 -2.03
C VAL A 158 17.76 1.71 -1.91
N LYS A 159 19.01 1.23 -1.93
CA LYS A 159 20.23 2.06 -1.90
C LYS A 159 20.36 2.96 -3.14
N LYS A 160 20.00 2.45 -4.32
CA LYS A 160 19.96 3.25 -5.56
C LYS A 160 18.89 4.34 -5.46
N ASN A 161 17.66 3.97 -5.08
CA ASN A 161 16.55 4.89 -4.91
C ASN A 161 16.85 5.99 -3.90
N LEU A 162 17.50 5.65 -2.79
CA LEU A 162 17.90 6.63 -1.78
C LEU A 162 18.77 7.73 -2.39
N LYS A 163 19.82 7.34 -3.16
CA LYS A 163 20.71 8.28 -3.83
C LYS A 163 19.98 9.08 -4.91
N TYR A 164 19.18 8.42 -5.73
CA TYR A 164 18.45 9.04 -6.83
C TYR A 164 17.44 10.07 -6.30
N LEU A 165 16.56 9.66 -5.39
CA LEU A 165 15.53 10.54 -4.82
C LEU A 165 16.14 11.74 -4.07
N TYR A 166 17.25 11.54 -3.38
CA TYR A 166 18.01 12.63 -2.77
C TYR A 166 18.55 13.60 -3.82
N SER A 167 19.15 13.09 -4.91
CA SER A 167 19.75 13.93 -5.96
C SER A 167 18.75 14.82 -6.70
N ILE A 168 17.48 14.38 -6.77
CA ILE A 168 16.38 15.13 -7.42
C ILE A 168 15.47 15.86 -6.42
N ASN A 169 15.87 15.93 -5.14
CA ASN A 169 15.12 16.57 -4.06
C ASN A 169 13.69 16.04 -3.86
N LYS A 170 13.53 14.71 -3.96
CA LYS A 170 12.24 14.00 -3.74
C LYS A 170 12.33 12.94 -2.64
N LEU A 171 13.42 12.89 -1.89
CA LEU A 171 13.51 12.08 -0.68
C LEU A 171 12.95 12.88 0.50
N GLU A 172 11.72 12.57 0.90
CA GLU A 172 11.05 13.25 2.01
C GLU A 172 11.49 12.69 3.37
N GLU A 173 11.50 11.38 3.49
CA GLU A 173 11.79 10.72 4.76
C GLU A 173 12.45 9.36 4.51
N ILE A 174 13.36 8.96 5.40
CA ILE A 174 13.88 7.59 5.48
C ILE A 174 13.26 6.93 6.70
N ARG A 175 12.56 5.82 6.49
CA ARG A 175 11.94 5.04 7.55
C ARG A 175 12.73 3.78 7.83
N ILE A 176 13.16 3.63 9.07
CA ILE A 176 13.93 2.46 9.53
C ILE A 176 13.15 1.80 10.66
N VAL A 177 12.93 0.51 10.53
CA VAL A 177 12.35 -0.30 11.61
C VAL A 177 13.50 -0.86 12.44
N ASN A 178 13.50 -0.55 13.73
CA ASN A 178 14.43 -1.16 14.67
C ASN A 178 13.80 -2.46 15.18
N VAL A 179 14.41 -3.59 14.81
CA VAL A 179 13.99 -4.92 15.28
C VAL A 179 15.00 -5.35 16.34
N PRO A 180 14.57 -5.64 17.58
CA PRO A 180 15.46 -6.07 18.65
C PRO A 180 16.06 -7.45 18.40
#